data_246a498a56686ea88fd3c7c9dab57ce4
#
_entry.id   246a498a56686ea88fd3c7c9dab57ce4
#
_cell.length_a   1.000
_cell.length_b   1.000
_cell.length_c   1.000
_cell.angle_alpha   90.00
_cell.angle_beta   90.00
_cell.angle_gamma   90.00
#
_symmetry.space_group_name_H-M   'P 1'
#
loop_
_entity.id
_entity.type
_entity.pdbx_description
1 polymer ?
#
loop_
_entity_poly.entity_id
_entity_poly.type
_entity_poly.pdbx_seq_one_letter_code
_entity_poly.pdbx_strand_id
1 'polypeptide(L)'
;DRVRLGTSGAIQPDIKVGEFVFSRTSCGFDGLLSYYKGRDAVCDLALEEAFVKHTGWYEKMPRPYFVDADKTLFEHFSDVTREGITIAAPGFYAPQGRWVRLEPQDAELNAKIESFGYHGRRITNFEMEGSALAGLAALMGHRAATICTIIAQRIALDACTDYKPFVKRMIRMALDKLATI
;
A
#
# COMPACT_ATOMS: atom_id res chain seq x y z
N ASP A 1 12.62 -1.62 15.25
CA ASP A 1 11.35 -1.24 14.66
C ASP A 1 11.52 -0.13 13.65
N ARG A 2 10.71 -0.15 12.60
CA ARG A 2 10.66 0.89 11.57
C ARG A 2 9.20 1.25 11.29
N VAL A 3 8.84 2.50 11.48
CA VAL A 3 7.52 3.02 11.11
C VAL A 3 7.72 4.13 10.09
N ARG A 4 7.27 3.88 8.87
CA ARG A 4 7.27 4.87 7.79
C ARG A 4 5.96 5.65 7.84
N LEU A 5 6.07 6.97 7.81
CA LEU A 5 4.94 7.88 7.67
C LEU A 5 4.98 8.52 6.29
N GLY A 6 3.89 8.45 5.55
CA GLY A 6 3.83 8.92 4.17
C GLY A 6 2.48 9.51 3.78
N THR A 7 2.38 9.87 2.50
CA THR A 7 1.13 10.31 1.87
C THR A 7 0.71 9.30 0.82
N SER A 8 -0.59 9.21 0.54
CA SER A 8 -1.11 8.28 -0.46
C SER A 8 -2.43 8.74 -1.07
N GLY A 9 -2.83 8.09 -2.15
CA GLY A 9 -4.12 8.30 -2.80
C GLY A 9 -5.05 7.12 -2.57
N ALA A 10 -6.25 7.36 -2.01
CA ALA A 10 -7.25 6.33 -1.82
C ALA A 10 -7.86 5.88 -3.17
N ILE A 11 -8.15 4.57 -3.26
CA ILE A 11 -8.85 3.97 -4.40
C ILE A 11 -10.29 3.54 -4.04
N GLN A 12 -10.60 3.45 -2.75
CA GLN A 12 -11.94 3.09 -2.29
C GLN A 12 -12.77 4.35 -1.99
N PRO A 13 -14.05 4.43 -2.43
CA PRO A 13 -14.85 5.65 -2.31
C PRO A 13 -15.19 6.04 -0.87
N ASP A 14 -15.17 5.09 0.06
CA ASP A 14 -15.46 5.31 1.47
C ASP A 14 -14.25 5.80 2.29
N ILE A 15 -13.07 5.90 1.68
CA ILE A 15 -11.85 6.40 2.34
C ILE A 15 -11.66 7.88 1.97
N LYS A 16 -11.70 8.75 2.99
CA LYS A 16 -11.70 10.21 2.79
C LYS A 16 -10.31 10.81 2.91
N VAL A 17 -10.14 11.95 2.26
CA VAL A 17 -8.94 12.80 2.45
C VAL A 17 -8.77 13.15 3.93
N GLY A 18 -7.53 13.03 4.44
CA GLY A 18 -7.19 13.25 5.84
C GLY A 18 -7.32 12.03 6.76
N GLU A 19 -7.87 10.90 6.28
CA GLU A 19 -7.82 9.65 7.03
C GLU A 19 -6.40 9.07 7.06
N PHE A 20 -6.11 8.25 8.08
CA PHE A 20 -4.86 7.50 8.20
C PHE A 20 -5.11 6.04 7.86
N VAL A 21 -4.32 5.52 6.92
CA VAL A 21 -4.35 4.12 6.51
C VAL A 21 -3.07 3.43 6.96
N PHE A 22 -3.22 2.35 7.71
CA PHE A 22 -2.14 1.43 8.04
C PHE A 22 -2.06 0.36 6.94
N SER A 23 -0.91 0.22 6.32
CA SER A 23 -0.64 -0.82 5.33
C SER A 23 -0.53 -2.18 6.04
N ARG A 24 -1.68 -2.79 6.38
CA ARG A 24 -1.73 -4.12 6.99
C ARG A 24 -0.99 -5.14 6.13
N THR A 25 -1.16 -4.99 4.82
CA THR A 25 -0.40 -5.71 3.80
C THR A 25 0.11 -4.70 2.78
N SER A 26 1.38 -4.76 2.45
CA SER A 26 1.99 -3.98 1.37
C SER A 26 2.07 -4.83 0.11
N CYS A 27 1.57 -4.29 -1.02
CA CYS A 27 1.65 -4.92 -2.33
C CYS A 27 2.68 -4.18 -3.19
N GLY A 28 3.74 -4.87 -3.62
CA GLY A 28 4.76 -4.29 -4.47
C GLY A 28 4.56 -4.62 -5.95
N PHE A 29 4.52 -3.58 -6.80
CA PHE A 29 4.49 -3.70 -8.26
C PHE A 29 5.88 -3.62 -8.90
N ASP A 30 6.91 -3.37 -8.08
CA ASP A 30 8.29 -3.16 -8.53
C ASP A 30 9.07 -4.46 -8.80
N GLY A 31 8.58 -5.60 -8.32
CA GLY A 31 9.27 -6.88 -8.43
C GLY A 31 10.55 -7.01 -7.59
N LEU A 32 10.83 -6.06 -6.69
CA LEU A 32 12.10 -5.98 -5.94
C LEU A 32 12.45 -7.27 -5.20
N LEU A 33 11.47 -7.89 -4.54
CA LEU A 33 11.74 -9.08 -3.73
C LEU A 33 12.13 -10.31 -4.55
N SER A 34 11.86 -10.32 -5.84
CA SER A 34 12.27 -11.43 -6.74
C SER A 34 13.79 -11.54 -6.91
N TYR A 35 14.55 -10.50 -6.54
CA TYR A 35 16.01 -10.51 -6.54
C TYR A 35 16.62 -11.13 -5.28
N TYR A 36 15.82 -11.45 -4.24
CA TYR A 36 16.32 -11.92 -2.95
C TYR A 36 15.88 -13.34 -2.64
N LYS A 37 16.81 -14.15 -2.11
CA LYS A 37 16.48 -15.47 -1.56
C LYS A 37 15.56 -15.32 -0.34
N GLY A 38 14.63 -16.26 -0.18
CA GLY A 38 13.72 -16.26 0.96
C GLY A 38 12.44 -15.44 0.76
N ARG A 39 12.25 -14.83 -0.42
CA ARG A 39 11.05 -14.09 -0.78
C ARG A 39 9.77 -14.83 -0.40
N ASP A 40 9.67 -16.10 -0.80
CA ASP A 40 8.46 -16.92 -0.62
C ASP A 40 8.14 -17.25 0.85
N ALA A 41 9.13 -17.10 1.74
CA ALA A 41 8.91 -17.28 3.18
C ALA A 41 8.26 -16.06 3.85
N VAL A 42 8.29 -14.89 3.21
CA VAL A 42 7.75 -13.63 3.75
C VAL A 42 6.56 -13.09 2.95
N CYS A 43 6.28 -13.66 1.78
CA CYS A 43 5.17 -13.24 0.92
C CYS A 43 3.95 -14.13 1.09
N ASP A 44 2.76 -13.54 0.99
CA ASP A 44 1.48 -14.27 0.89
C ASP A 44 1.25 -14.73 -0.55
N LEU A 45 1.76 -15.93 -0.86
CA LEU A 45 1.70 -16.50 -2.22
C LEU A 45 0.27 -16.77 -2.69
N ALA A 46 -0.65 -17.10 -1.77
CA ALA A 46 -2.04 -17.34 -2.12
C ALA A 46 -2.76 -16.04 -2.49
N LEU A 47 -2.47 -14.95 -1.79
CA LEU A 47 -2.97 -13.62 -2.12
C LEU A 47 -2.39 -13.12 -3.45
N GLU A 48 -1.09 -13.39 -3.73
CA GLU A 48 -0.49 -13.07 -5.03
C GLU A 48 -1.23 -13.74 -6.18
N GLU A 49 -1.47 -15.05 -6.06
CA GLU A 49 -2.15 -15.83 -7.10
C GLU A 49 -3.59 -15.34 -7.30
N ALA A 50 -4.32 -15.08 -6.20
CA ALA A 50 -5.67 -14.54 -6.26
C ALA A 50 -5.71 -13.17 -6.96
N PHE A 51 -4.76 -12.29 -6.66
CA PHE A 51 -4.66 -10.97 -7.28
C PHE A 51 -4.33 -11.05 -8.77
N VAL A 52 -3.33 -11.84 -9.14
CA VAL A 52 -2.91 -12.06 -10.53
C VAL A 52 -4.08 -12.60 -11.36
N LYS A 53 -4.82 -13.59 -10.83
CA LYS A 53 -5.98 -14.16 -11.48
C LYS A 53 -7.12 -13.16 -11.64
N HIS A 54 -7.43 -12.40 -10.59
CA HIS A 54 -8.52 -11.42 -10.60
C HIS A 54 -8.26 -10.28 -11.59
N THR A 55 -7.03 -9.76 -11.62
CA THR A 55 -6.67 -8.64 -12.48
C THR A 55 -6.36 -9.05 -13.92
N GLY A 56 -6.12 -10.34 -14.19
CA GLY A 56 -5.57 -10.78 -15.47
C GLY A 56 -4.20 -10.17 -15.72
N TRP A 57 -3.35 -10.17 -14.67
CA TRP A 57 -2.05 -9.50 -14.67
C TRP A 57 -1.21 -9.85 -15.88
N TYR A 58 -0.74 -8.84 -16.59
CA TYR A 58 0.07 -9.06 -17.79
C TYR A 58 1.41 -9.71 -17.44
N GLU A 59 1.68 -10.88 -18.03
CA GLU A 59 2.81 -11.75 -17.68
C GLU A 59 4.20 -11.13 -17.77
N LYS A 60 4.35 -10.09 -18.64
CA LYS A 60 5.63 -9.37 -18.82
C LYS A 60 5.84 -8.22 -17.84
N MET A 61 4.82 -7.87 -17.06
CA MET A 61 5.01 -6.96 -15.92
C MET A 61 5.65 -7.71 -14.75
N PRO A 62 6.42 -7.03 -13.89
CA PRO A 62 6.91 -7.63 -12.65
C PRO A 62 5.74 -8.24 -11.86
N ARG A 63 5.89 -9.49 -11.40
CA ARG A 63 4.83 -10.14 -10.61
C ARG A 63 4.63 -9.39 -9.30
N PRO A 64 3.39 -9.04 -8.95
CA PRO A 64 3.08 -8.41 -7.67
C PRO A 64 3.47 -9.33 -6.51
N TYR A 65 3.93 -8.75 -5.41
CA TYR A 65 4.19 -9.47 -4.17
C TYR A 65 3.48 -8.80 -3.00
N PHE A 66 3.10 -9.60 -1.99
CA PHE A 66 2.32 -9.14 -0.84
C PHE A 66 3.03 -9.53 0.44
N VAL A 67 3.30 -8.55 1.30
CA VAL A 67 3.98 -8.75 2.59
C VAL A 67 3.16 -8.10 3.69
N ASP A 68 2.84 -8.86 4.73
CA ASP A 68 2.14 -8.33 5.90
C ASP A 68 3.09 -7.49 6.77
N ALA A 69 2.56 -6.42 7.34
CA ALA A 69 3.24 -5.65 8.36
C ALA A 69 3.40 -6.47 9.66
N ASP A 70 4.32 -6.04 10.51
CA ASP A 70 4.46 -6.64 11.84
C ASP A 70 3.15 -6.56 12.63
N LYS A 71 2.75 -7.69 13.22
CA LYS A 71 1.49 -7.82 13.92
C LYS A 71 1.43 -6.94 15.17
N THR A 72 2.52 -6.83 15.91
CA THR A 72 2.58 -6.01 17.13
C THR A 72 2.41 -4.53 16.81
N LEU A 73 3.10 -4.06 15.74
CA LEU A 73 2.93 -2.69 15.27
C LEU A 73 1.50 -2.43 14.76
N PHE A 74 0.92 -3.38 14.04
CA PHE A 74 -0.47 -3.25 13.59
C PHE A 74 -1.43 -3.11 14.78
N GLU A 75 -1.38 -4.03 15.74
CA GLU A 75 -2.25 -4.01 16.92
C GLU A 75 -2.13 -2.70 17.69
N HIS A 76 -0.91 -2.15 17.77
CA HIS A 76 -0.63 -0.91 18.48
C HIS A 76 -1.26 0.34 17.82
N PHE A 77 -1.42 0.34 16.49
CA PHE A 77 -1.99 1.46 15.72
C PHE A 77 -3.44 1.24 15.27
N SER A 78 -4.02 0.08 15.52
CA SER A 78 -5.33 -0.34 14.96
C SER A 78 -6.52 0.54 15.40
N ASP A 79 -6.44 1.16 16.58
CA ASP A 79 -7.49 2.03 17.13
C ASP A 79 -7.51 3.45 16.53
N VAL A 80 -6.42 3.85 15.86
CA VAL A 80 -6.26 5.22 15.30
C VAL A 80 -6.07 5.24 13.79
N THR A 81 -6.04 4.08 13.15
CA THR A 81 -5.84 3.94 11.70
C THR A 81 -6.87 2.98 11.09
N ARG A 82 -7.16 3.18 9.81
CA ARG A 82 -7.88 2.20 8.99
C ARG A 82 -6.87 1.21 8.42
N GLU A 83 -7.14 -0.09 8.51
CA GLU A 83 -6.30 -1.10 7.85
C GLU A 83 -6.65 -1.28 6.37
N GLY A 84 -5.69 -1.74 5.59
CA GLY A 84 -5.91 -2.11 4.20
C GLY A 84 -4.67 -2.69 3.51
N ILE A 85 -4.87 -3.08 2.25
CA ILE A 85 -3.76 -3.42 1.37
C ILE A 85 -3.34 -2.14 0.64
N THR A 86 -2.08 -1.72 0.83
CA THR A 86 -1.50 -0.56 0.15
C THR A 86 -0.62 -1.02 -1.01
N ILE A 87 -0.84 -0.48 -2.21
CA ILE A 87 0.03 -0.74 -3.36
C ILE A 87 1.18 0.28 -3.37
N ALA A 88 2.41 -0.22 -3.42
CA ALA A 88 3.61 0.54 -3.77
C ALA A 88 3.90 0.36 -5.26
N ALA A 89 3.65 1.41 -6.03
CA ALA A 89 3.82 1.41 -7.47
C ALA A 89 5.18 2.04 -7.87
N PRO A 90 5.91 1.48 -8.85
CA PRO A 90 7.23 1.99 -9.25
C PRO A 90 7.18 3.29 -10.06
N GLY A 91 6.00 3.86 -10.27
CA GLY A 91 5.82 5.11 -11.00
C GLY A 91 4.46 5.75 -10.75
N PHE A 92 4.41 7.08 -10.87
CA PHE A 92 3.21 7.87 -10.62
C PHE A 92 2.15 7.76 -11.72
N TYR A 93 2.58 7.55 -12.97
CA TYR A 93 1.69 7.54 -14.14
C TYR A 93 1.13 6.14 -14.43
N ALA A 94 1.60 5.46 -15.47
CA ALA A 94 1.03 4.19 -15.93
C ALA A 94 0.95 3.10 -14.84
N PRO A 95 1.96 2.91 -13.94
CA PRO A 95 1.86 1.94 -12.86
C PRO A 95 0.73 2.22 -11.85
N GLN A 96 0.22 3.46 -11.82
CA GLN A 96 -0.94 3.86 -11.03
C GLN A 96 -2.17 4.17 -11.90
N GLY A 97 -2.18 3.74 -13.18
CA GLY A 97 -3.29 3.93 -14.08
C GLY A 97 -3.55 5.38 -14.52
N ARG A 98 -2.54 6.24 -14.45
CA ARG A 98 -2.58 7.61 -15.01
C ARG A 98 -1.79 7.65 -16.31
N TRP A 99 -2.28 8.39 -17.29
CA TRP A 99 -1.60 8.55 -18.58
C TRP A 99 -1.90 9.91 -19.21
N VAL A 100 -0.99 10.37 -20.04
CA VAL A 100 -1.11 11.62 -20.78
C VAL A 100 -0.94 11.38 -22.27
N ARG A 101 0.16 10.74 -22.68
CA ARG A 101 0.47 10.44 -24.08
C ARG A 101 0.64 8.96 -24.36
N LEU A 102 1.26 8.23 -23.42
CA LEU A 102 1.48 6.79 -23.54
C LEU A 102 0.38 6.07 -22.76
N GLU A 103 -0.37 5.27 -23.48
CA GLU A 103 -1.42 4.44 -22.90
C GLU A 103 -0.82 3.35 -21.98
N PRO A 104 -1.40 3.08 -20.80
CA PRO A 104 -0.95 1.98 -19.96
C PRO A 104 -1.24 0.62 -20.63
N GLN A 105 -0.47 -0.40 -20.29
CA GLN A 105 -0.65 -1.76 -20.81
C GLN A 105 -2.06 -2.32 -20.57
N ASP A 106 -2.68 -1.96 -19.45
CA ASP A 106 -4.06 -2.28 -19.10
C ASP A 106 -4.74 -1.01 -18.55
N ALA A 107 -5.57 -0.38 -19.40
CA ALA A 107 -6.31 0.83 -19.03
C ALA A 107 -7.36 0.58 -17.93
N GLU A 108 -7.80 -0.68 -17.75
CA GLU A 108 -8.82 -1.08 -16.80
C GLU A 108 -8.24 -1.58 -15.47
N LEU A 109 -6.92 -1.63 -15.34
CA LEU A 109 -6.25 -2.20 -14.16
C LEU A 109 -6.75 -1.57 -12.84
N ASN A 110 -6.98 -0.26 -12.81
CA ASN A 110 -7.48 0.40 -11.59
C ASN A 110 -8.88 -0.06 -11.18
N ALA A 111 -9.79 -0.29 -12.13
CA ALA A 111 -11.13 -0.82 -11.84
C ALA A 111 -11.06 -2.27 -11.30
N LYS A 112 -10.16 -3.07 -11.87
CA LYS A 112 -9.90 -4.43 -11.39
C LYS A 112 -9.28 -4.41 -9.99
N ILE A 113 -8.36 -3.50 -9.69
CA ILE A 113 -7.75 -3.32 -8.37
C ILE A 113 -8.80 -2.88 -7.34
N GLU A 114 -9.67 -1.92 -7.69
CA GLU A 114 -10.74 -1.41 -6.82
C GLU A 114 -11.70 -2.53 -6.42
N SER A 115 -12.07 -3.39 -7.37
CA SER A 115 -13.00 -4.50 -7.15
C SER A 115 -12.37 -5.71 -6.47
N PHE A 116 -11.03 -5.73 -6.29
CA PHE A 116 -10.36 -6.87 -5.68
C PHE A 116 -10.63 -6.97 -4.18
N GLY A 117 -11.00 -8.18 -3.76
CA GLY A 117 -11.18 -8.55 -2.36
C GLY A 117 -10.68 -9.96 -2.08
N TYR A 118 -10.05 -10.16 -0.94
CA TYR A 118 -9.49 -11.45 -0.53
C TYR A 118 -9.62 -11.63 0.99
N HIS A 119 -10.46 -12.58 1.44
CA HIS A 119 -10.72 -12.86 2.86
C HIS A 119 -11.04 -11.60 3.68
N GLY A 120 -11.92 -10.74 3.15
CA GLY A 120 -12.31 -9.48 3.80
C GLY A 120 -11.30 -8.34 3.68
N ARG A 121 -10.10 -8.58 3.15
CA ARG A 121 -9.10 -7.55 2.83
C ARG A 121 -9.37 -6.97 1.44
N ARG A 122 -9.11 -5.67 1.26
CA ARG A 122 -9.22 -4.99 -0.04
C ARG A 122 -8.06 -4.02 -0.24
N ILE A 123 -7.81 -3.67 -1.50
CA ILE A 123 -6.86 -2.60 -1.82
C ILE A 123 -7.47 -1.27 -1.39
N THR A 124 -6.73 -0.48 -0.64
CA THR A 124 -7.22 0.79 -0.07
C THR A 124 -6.61 2.02 -0.73
N ASN A 125 -5.32 1.97 -1.04
CA ASN A 125 -4.59 3.15 -1.49
C ASN A 125 -3.31 2.81 -2.24
N PHE A 126 -2.77 3.82 -2.94
CA PHE A 126 -1.48 3.77 -3.63
C PHE A 126 -0.47 4.70 -2.98
N GLU A 127 0.76 4.22 -2.84
CA GLU A 127 1.97 4.98 -2.56
C GLU A 127 3.15 4.41 -3.37
N MET A 128 4.41 4.63 -3.01
CA MET A 128 5.50 4.29 -3.91
C MET A 128 6.72 3.61 -3.25
N GLU A 129 6.74 3.33 -1.93
CA GLU A 129 7.94 2.83 -1.22
C GLU A 129 7.66 1.74 -0.17
N GLY A 130 6.43 1.61 0.31
CA GLY A 130 6.09 0.79 1.49
C GLY A 130 6.36 -0.69 1.31
N SER A 131 6.20 -1.24 0.10
CA SER A 131 6.43 -2.66 -0.17
C SER A 131 7.91 -3.05 -0.03
N ALA A 132 8.82 -2.19 -0.49
CA ALA A 132 10.25 -2.40 -0.35
C ALA A 132 10.66 -2.44 1.13
N LEU A 133 10.15 -1.48 1.93
CA LEU A 133 10.39 -1.45 3.37
C LEU A 133 9.84 -2.72 4.05
N ALA A 134 8.58 -3.07 3.80
CA ALA A 134 7.95 -4.25 4.39
C ALA A 134 8.71 -5.54 4.05
N GLY A 135 9.00 -5.74 2.76
CA GLY A 135 9.64 -6.95 2.27
C GLY A 135 11.07 -7.12 2.77
N LEU A 136 11.89 -6.08 2.65
CA LEU A 136 13.29 -6.15 3.10
C LEU A 136 13.39 -6.25 4.62
N ALA A 137 12.53 -5.57 5.37
CA ALA A 137 12.47 -5.70 6.82
C ALA A 137 12.11 -7.13 7.23
N ALA A 138 11.08 -7.73 6.61
CA ALA A 138 10.69 -9.11 6.88
C ALA A 138 11.82 -10.11 6.59
N LEU A 139 12.50 -9.99 5.43
CA LEU A 139 13.65 -10.82 5.07
C LEU A 139 14.82 -10.72 6.07
N MET A 140 14.99 -9.55 6.68
CA MET A 140 16.04 -9.30 7.68
C MET A 140 15.60 -9.55 9.13
N GLY A 141 14.37 -10.02 9.36
CA GLY A 141 13.83 -10.25 10.71
C GLY A 141 13.57 -8.97 11.49
N HIS A 142 13.30 -7.86 10.81
CA HIS A 142 12.95 -6.58 11.43
C HIS A 142 11.45 -6.35 11.42
N ARG A 143 10.94 -5.64 12.43
CA ARG A 143 9.55 -5.18 12.47
C ARG A 143 9.41 -3.88 11.69
N ALA A 144 8.49 -3.83 10.73
CA ALA A 144 8.22 -2.65 9.93
C ALA A 144 6.72 -2.44 9.72
N ALA A 145 6.34 -1.18 9.56
CA ALA A 145 4.99 -0.75 9.23
C ALA A 145 5.02 0.53 8.38
N THR A 146 3.99 0.73 7.58
CA THR A 146 3.74 1.97 6.86
C THR A 146 2.37 2.52 7.23
N ILE A 147 2.30 3.80 7.57
CA ILE A 147 1.08 4.55 7.79
C ILE A 147 1.07 5.73 6.83
N CYS A 148 -0.01 5.87 6.07
CA CYS A 148 -0.17 6.98 5.14
C CYS A 148 -1.38 7.84 5.51
N THR A 149 -1.23 9.17 5.41
CA THR A 149 -2.40 10.05 5.32
C THR A 149 -2.89 10.12 3.89
N ILE A 150 -4.20 10.03 3.71
CA ILE A 150 -4.83 10.16 2.40
C ILE A 150 -4.83 11.64 2.02
N ILE A 151 -4.22 11.97 0.89
CA ILE A 151 -4.17 13.34 0.33
C ILE A 151 -4.95 13.49 -0.97
N ALA A 152 -5.36 12.39 -1.57
CA ALA A 152 -6.18 12.38 -2.76
C ALA A 152 -7.15 11.20 -2.75
N GLN A 153 -8.36 11.45 -3.21
CA GLN A 153 -9.37 10.42 -3.47
C GLN A 153 -9.49 10.25 -4.98
N ARG A 154 -9.08 9.10 -5.48
CA ARG A 154 -8.87 8.89 -6.92
C ARG A 154 -10.15 8.76 -7.73
N ILE A 155 -11.21 8.21 -7.11
CA ILE A 155 -12.52 8.03 -7.76
C ILE A 155 -13.29 9.35 -7.79
N ALA A 156 -13.32 10.07 -6.67
CA ALA A 156 -13.99 11.36 -6.57
C ALA A 156 -13.20 12.50 -7.24
N LEU A 157 -11.98 12.23 -7.74
CA LEU A 157 -11.06 13.24 -8.28
C LEU A 157 -10.80 14.40 -7.31
N ASP A 158 -10.92 14.13 -6.01
CA ASP A 158 -10.68 15.09 -4.94
C ASP A 158 -9.20 15.00 -4.51
N ALA A 159 -8.52 16.11 -4.48
CA ALA A 159 -7.12 16.21 -4.06
C ALA A 159 -6.90 17.43 -3.19
N CYS A 160 -6.31 17.20 -2.02
CA CYS A 160 -5.94 18.26 -1.10
C CYS A 160 -4.56 18.84 -1.46
N THR A 161 -4.52 20.09 -1.86
CA THR A 161 -3.26 20.79 -2.17
C THR A 161 -2.51 21.21 -0.90
N ASP A 162 -3.23 21.51 0.19
CA ASP A 162 -2.65 21.82 1.50
C ASP A 162 -2.80 20.62 2.46
N TYR A 163 -2.04 19.59 2.21
CA TYR A 163 -2.02 18.36 3.04
C TYR A 163 -1.10 18.44 4.26
N LYS A 164 -0.32 19.51 4.42
CA LYS A 164 0.62 19.69 5.56
C LYS A 164 -0.02 19.53 6.94
N PRO A 165 -1.24 20.04 7.21
CA PRO A 165 -1.91 19.81 8.49
C PRO A 165 -2.18 18.34 8.78
N PHE A 166 -2.56 17.56 7.77
CA PHE A 166 -2.80 16.11 7.93
C PHE A 166 -1.51 15.35 8.25
N VAL A 167 -0.41 15.69 7.58
CA VAL A 167 0.90 15.11 7.86
C VAL A 167 1.35 15.42 9.29
N LYS A 168 1.20 16.68 9.74
CA LYS A 168 1.52 17.06 11.14
C LYS A 168 0.69 16.28 12.15
N ARG A 169 -0.61 16.10 11.91
CA ARG A 169 -1.50 15.31 12.76
C ARG A 169 -1.07 13.84 12.81
N MET A 170 -0.72 13.25 11.66
CA MET A 170 -0.22 11.87 11.58
C MET A 170 1.09 11.71 12.36
N ILE A 171 2.04 12.64 12.23
CA ILE A 171 3.31 12.59 12.97
C ILE A 171 3.06 12.63 14.47
N ARG A 172 2.21 13.53 14.96
CA ARG A 172 1.87 13.61 16.40
C ARG A 172 1.26 12.30 16.88
N MET A 173 0.23 11.80 16.18
CA MET A 173 -0.42 10.52 16.49
C MET A 173 0.61 9.39 16.57
N ALA A 174 1.51 9.30 15.60
CA ALA A 174 2.52 8.25 15.56
C ALA A 174 3.53 8.37 16.72
N LEU A 175 3.97 9.58 17.06
CA LEU A 175 4.89 9.80 18.19
C LEU A 175 4.22 9.47 19.54
N ASP A 176 2.97 9.90 19.72
CA ASP A 176 2.20 9.60 20.94
C ASP A 176 2.03 8.09 21.13
N LYS A 177 1.71 7.37 20.07
CA LYS A 177 1.60 5.91 20.08
C LYS A 177 2.96 5.24 20.37
N LEU A 178 4.01 5.62 19.66
CA LEU A 178 5.34 5.03 19.82
C LEU A 178 5.94 5.28 21.21
N ALA A 179 5.55 6.34 21.90
CA ALA A 179 5.98 6.60 23.29
C ALA A 179 5.42 5.60 24.31
N THR A 180 4.47 4.76 23.91
CA THR A 180 3.80 3.76 24.77
C THR A 180 4.15 2.31 24.44
N ILE A 181 5.12 2.09 23.51
CA ILE A 181 5.64 0.75 23.17
C ILE A 181 6.78 0.34 24.11
#